data_54956b64933c551f6e98d6739ee83586
#
_entry.id   54956b64933c551f6e98d6739ee83586
#
_cell.length_a   1.000
_cell.length_b   1.000
_cell.length_c   1.000
_cell.angle_alpha   90.00
_cell.angle_beta   90.00
_cell.angle_gamma   90.00
#
_symmetry.space_group_name_H-M   'P 1'
#
loop_
_entity.id
_entity.type
_entity.pdbx_description
1 polymer ?
#
loop_
_entity_poly.entity_id
_entity_poly.type
_entity_poly.pdbx_seq_one_letter_code
_entity_poly.pdbx_strand_id
1 'polypeptide(L)'
;RGGPAPQLNPIRNRPAALVDQPDAALEVRSWGQTTREIEVDSVRGGTLMWRVFWFPEMQIRIDGAPAESWQDETTGLTVHEIPPGHHVVRWSWQPFGPLRTAQLVSASASLVALVLALAALAGAVRRSR
;
A
#
# COMPACT_ATOMS: atom_id res chain seq x y z
N ARG A 1 14.25 38.11 -16.58
CA ARG A 1 12.89 37.54 -16.78
C ARG A 1 12.74 36.33 -15.87
N GLY A 2 12.52 36.57 -14.58
CA GLY A 2 12.22 35.50 -13.63
C GLY A 2 10.78 35.05 -13.82
N GLY A 3 10.55 33.89 -14.42
CA GLY A 3 9.32 33.18 -14.21
C GLY A 3 9.12 32.88 -12.71
N PRO A 4 7.90 32.61 -12.24
CA PRO A 4 7.70 32.23 -10.86
C PRO A 4 8.66 31.08 -10.53
N ALA A 5 9.40 31.21 -9.44
CA ALA A 5 10.26 30.14 -8.96
C ALA A 5 9.45 28.82 -8.97
N PRO A 6 10.02 27.74 -9.54
CA PRO A 6 9.32 26.47 -9.53
C PRO A 6 8.94 26.19 -8.08
N GLN A 7 7.64 26.12 -7.81
CA GLN A 7 7.15 25.75 -6.50
C GLN A 7 7.74 24.36 -6.22
N LEU A 8 8.70 24.33 -5.33
CA LEU A 8 9.33 23.07 -4.91
C LEU A 8 8.21 22.17 -4.40
N ASN A 9 7.93 21.13 -5.15
CA ASN A 9 7.00 20.10 -4.72
C ASN A 9 7.46 19.64 -3.32
N PRO A 10 6.67 19.87 -2.27
CA PRO A 10 7.09 19.61 -0.90
C PRO A 10 7.51 18.17 -0.65
N ILE A 11 7.10 17.27 -1.53
CA ILE A 11 7.44 15.83 -1.44
C ILE A 11 8.59 15.40 -2.36
N ARG A 12 9.26 16.34 -3.06
CA ARG A 12 10.30 15.97 -4.04
C ARG A 12 11.37 15.03 -3.49
N ASN A 13 11.70 15.20 -2.20
CA ASN A 13 12.74 14.42 -1.52
C ASN A 13 12.22 13.67 -0.28
N ARG A 14 10.90 13.63 -0.06
CA ARG A 14 10.29 12.99 1.10
C ARG A 14 9.27 11.96 0.65
N PRO A 15 9.08 10.87 1.41
CA PRO A 15 8.07 9.84 1.11
C PRO A 15 6.64 10.34 1.28
N ALA A 16 6.43 11.31 2.16
CA ALA A 16 5.16 12.00 2.40
C ALA A 16 5.42 13.37 3.04
N ALA A 17 4.50 14.29 2.92
CA ALA A 17 4.54 15.59 3.58
C ALA A 17 3.15 16.17 3.76
N LEU A 18 2.97 16.99 4.80
CA LEU A 18 1.79 17.83 4.94
C LEU A 18 1.85 18.95 3.90
N VAL A 19 0.78 19.10 3.14
CA VAL A 19 0.71 20.08 2.03
C VAL A 19 0.95 21.50 2.53
N ASP A 20 0.33 21.87 3.64
CA ASP A 20 0.40 23.23 4.22
C ASP A 20 1.52 23.39 5.25
N GLN A 21 2.18 22.32 5.62
CA GLN A 21 3.23 22.30 6.65
C GLN A 21 4.37 21.36 6.22
N PRO A 22 5.14 21.73 5.19
CA PRO A 22 6.19 20.86 4.66
C PRO A 22 7.31 20.57 5.68
N ASP A 23 7.44 21.39 6.72
CA ASP A 23 8.43 21.23 7.79
C ASP A 23 7.90 20.47 9.02
N ALA A 24 6.65 20.00 8.99
CA ALA A 24 6.10 19.17 10.06
C ALA A 24 6.95 17.91 10.26
N ALA A 25 7.14 17.51 11.51
CA ALA A 25 7.91 16.34 11.85
C ALA A 25 7.27 15.07 11.29
N LEU A 26 8.01 14.36 10.47
CA LEU A 26 7.60 13.12 9.84
C LEU A 26 8.74 12.13 9.89
N GLU A 27 8.49 10.95 10.44
CA GLU A 27 9.45 9.85 10.55
C GLU A 27 8.92 8.63 9.82
N VAL A 28 9.76 8.02 8.98
CA VAL A 28 9.44 6.77 8.29
C VAL A 28 9.77 5.60 9.21
N ARG A 29 8.77 4.83 9.61
CA ARG A 29 8.93 3.60 10.39
C ARG A 29 9.22 2.39 9.53
N SER A 30 8.49 2.25 8.44
CA SER A 30 8.70 1.17 7.48
C SER A 30 8.32 1.61 6.06
N TRP A 31 9.00 1.06 5.08
CA TRP A 31 8.78 1.39 3.68
C TRP A 31 8.91 0.15 2.80
N GLY A 32 7.83 -0.63 2.77
CA GLY A 32 7.73 -1.83 1.94
C GLY A 32 7.00 -1.57 0.62
N GLN A 33 6.90 -2.60 -0.19
CA GLN A 33 6.18 -2.54 -1.47
C GLN A 33 4.66 -2.45 -1.28
N THR A 34 4.12 -3.20 -0.34
CA THR A 34 2.68 -3.32 -0.09
C THR A 34 2.21 -2.66 1.19
N THR A 35 3.14 -2.25 2.05
CA THR A 35 2.83 -1.63 3.33
C THR A 35 3.89 -0.59 3.66
N ARG A 36 3.44 0.58 4.07
CA ARG A 36 4.30 1.70 4.50
C ARG A 36 3.72 2.32 5.75
N GLU A 37 4.58 2.71 6.67
CA GLU A 37 4.17 3.30 7.93
C GLU A 37 5.04 4.50 8.26
N ILE A 38 4.40 5.59 8.63
CA ILE A 38 5.04 6.83 9.03
C ILE A 38 4.44 7.34 10.34
N GLU A 39 5.26 8.04 11.11
CA GLU A 39 4.79 8.87 12.22
C GLU A 39 4.74 10.32 11.78
N VAL A 40 3.65 10.97 12.09
CA VAL A 40 3.44 12.40 11.79
C VAL A 40 3.07 13.12 13.07
N ASP A 41 3.75 14.21 13.33
CA ASP A 41 3.44 15.11 14.42
C ASP A 41 3.07 16.48 13.87
N SER A 42 1.82 16.90 14.04
CA SER A 42 1.34 18.17 13.56
C SER A 42 0.38 18.81 14.58
N VAL A 43 0.70 20.02 15.00
CA VAL A 43 -0.12 20.77 15.95
C VAL A 43 -1.51 21.08 15.41
N ARG A 44 -1.63 21.30 14.11
CA ARG A 44 -2.90 21.72 13.47
C ARG A 44 -3.60 20.62 12.69
N GLY A 45 -2.93 19.49 12.45
CA GLY A 45 -3.37 18.53 11.44
C GLY A 45 -3.27 19.10 10.03
N GLY A 46 -4.00 18.53 9.10
CA GLY A 46 -4.05 19.00 7.72
C GLY A 46 -4.12 17.88 6.71
N THR A 47 -3.79 18.18 5.46
CA THR A 47 -3.78 17.22 4.37
C THR A 47 -2.40 16.60 4.22
N LEU A 48 -2.31 15.30 4.40
CA LEU A 48 -1.08 14.53 4.17
C LEU A 48 -1.05 14.00 2.74
N MET A 49 0.03 14.26 2.04
CA MET A 49 0.27 13.76 0.69
C MET A 49 1.38 12.71 0.71
N TRP A 50 1.12 11.55 0.12
CA TRP A 50 2.08 10.47 -0.04
C TRP A 50 2.71 10.52 -1.42
N ARG A 51 3.96 10.18 -1.52
CA ARG A 51 4.66 9.99 -2.79
C ARG A 51 4.30 8.64 -3.43
N VAL A 52 3.03 8.37 -3.52
CA VAL A 52 2.43 7.16 -4.09
C VAL A 52 1.20 7.55 -4.87
N PHE A 53 1.04 7.03 -6.07
CA PHE A 53 -0.19 7.21 -6.83
C PHE A 53 -1.38 6.59 -6.09
N TRP A 54 -2.51 7.22 -6.23
CA TRP A 54 -3.74 6.72 -5.62
C TRP A 54 -4.35 5.58 -6.44
N PHE A 55 -4.80 4.54 -5.76
CA PHE A 55 -5.51 3.40 -6.33
C PHE A 55 -6.70 3.04 -5.45
N PRO A 56 -7.84 2.58 -6.02
CA PRO A 56 -9.03 2.21 -5.25
C PRO A 56 -8.79 1.11 -4.20
N GLU A 57 -7.81 0.24 -4.42
CA GLU A 57 -7.49 -0.89 -3.54
C GLU A 57 -6.56 -0.54 -2.37
N MET A 58 -6.16 0.72 -2.30
CA MET A 58 -5.35 1.21 -1.18
C MET A 58 -6.20 1.40 0.06
N GLN A 59 -5.58 1.21 1.20
CA GLN A 59 -6.14 1.54 2.50
C GLN A 59 -5.19 2.44 3.27
N ILE A 60 -5.74 3.49 3.86
CA ILE A 60 -5.07 4.34 4.84
C ILE A 60 -5.68 4.05 6.21
N ARG A 61 -4.82 3.85 7.20
CA ARG A 61 -5.21 3.76 8.60
C ARG A 61 -4.44 4.77 9.42
N ILE A 62 -5.16 5.51 10.24
CA ILE A 62 -4.59 6.45 11.21
C ILE A 62 -4.80 5.87 12.59
N ASP A 63 -3.71 5.57 13.31
CA ASP A 63 -3.75 4.90 14.62
C ASP A 63 -4.58 3.60 14.62
N GLY A 64 -4.53 2.86 13.51
CA GLY A 64 -5.27 1.63 13.32
C GLY A 64 -6.71 1.79 12.81
N ALA A 65 -7.26 2.98 12.78
CA ALA A 65 -8.61 3.26 12.28
C ALA A 65 -8.60 3.57 10.77
N PRO A 66 -9.55 3.05 9.98
CA PRO A 66 -9.66 3.37 8.57
C PRO A 66 -9.87 4.87 8.35
N ALA A 67 -9.19 5.42 7.35
CA ALA A 67 -9.37 6.79 6.92
C ALA A 67 -9.65 6.85 5.42
N GLU A 68 -10.46 7.82 5.02
CA GLU A 68 -10.75 8.08 3.63
C GLU A 68 -9.53 8.72 2.94
N SER A 69 -9.25 8.28 1.72
CA SER A 69 -8.20 8.85 0.88
C SER A 69 -8.73 9.12 -0.53
N TRP A 70 -8.13 10.07 -1.20
CA TRP A 70 -8.49 10.42 -2.56
C TRP A 70 -7.26 10.77 -3.39
N GLN A 71 -7.47 10.93 -4.68
CA GLN A 71 -6.43 11.33 -5.61
C GLN A 71 -6.32 12.86 -5.66
N ASP A 72 -5.12 13.39 -5.52
CA ASP A 72 -4.86 14.78 -5.83
C ASP A 72 -5.01 15.02 -7.35
N GLU A 73 -5.86 15.97 -7.71
CA GLU A 73 -6.21 16.22 -9.12
C GLU A 73 -5.03 16.69 -9.96
N THR A 74 -4.05 17.34 -9.36
CA THR A 74 -2.89 17.88 -10.06
C THR A 74 -1.77 16.86 -10.24
N THR A 75 -1.51 16.07 -9.21
CA THR A 75 -0.34 15.16 -9.18
C THR A 75 -0.70 13.69 -9.35
N GLY A 76 -1.94 13.31 -9.10
CA GLY A 76 -2.39 11.92 -9.07
C GLY A 76 -1.96 11.16 -7.82
N LEU A 77 -1.32 11.84 -6.86
CA LEU A 77 -0.82 11.23 -5.65
C LEU A 77 -1.93 11.02 -4.61
N THR A 78 -1.66 10.14 -3.67
CA THR A 78 -2.57 9.84 -2.57
C THR A 78 -2.57 10.96 -1.55
N VAL A 79 -3.74 11.46 -1.19
CA VAL A 79 -3.96 12.45 -0.15
C VAL A 79 -5.06 12.02 0.80
N HIS A 80 -4.95 12.42 2.04
CA HIS A 80 -5.97 12.24 3.07
C HIS A 80 -5.80 13.28 4.18
N GLU A 81 -6.87 13.51 4.93
CA GLU A 81 -6.81 14.37 6.10
C GLU A 81 -6.17 13.64 7.28
N ILE A 82 -5.46 14.39 8.11
CA ILE A 82 -4.92 13.93 9.38
C ILE A 82 -5.34 14.89 10.50
N PRO A 83 -5.83 14.37 11.64
CA PRO A 83 -6.18 15.24 12.77
C PRO A 83 -4.94 15.82 13.45
N PRO A 84 -5.10 16.89 14.25
CA PRO A 84 -4.01 17.42 15.06
C PRO A 84 -3.43 16.39 16.01
N GLY A 85 -2.15 16.52 16.31
CA GLY A 85 -1.42 15.70 17.27
C GLY A 85 -0.43 14.74 16.62
N HIS A 86 -0.02 13.76 17.40
CA HIS A 86 0.90 12.70 16.97
C HIS A 86 0.12 11.48 16.51
N HIS A 87 0.38 11.05 15.28
CA HIS A 87 -0.33 9.93 14.67
C HIS A 87 0.61 8.99 13.94
N VAL A 88 0.28 7.70 13.98
CA VAL A 88 0.89 6.67 13.16
C VAL A 88 -0.01 6.40 11.98
N VAL A 89 0.47 6.64 10.78
CA VAL A 89 -0.28 6.48 9.55
C VAL A 89 0.27 5.32 8.76
N ARG A 90 -0.59 4.37 8.45
CA ARG A 90 -0.26 3.19 7.67
C ARG A 90 -0.95 3.22 6.32
N TRP A 91 -0.15 3.19 5.28
CA TRP A 91 -0.58 2.93 3.93
C TRP A 91 -0.43 1.44 3.63
N SER A 92 -1.44 0.82 3.07
CA SER A 92 -1.37 -0.57 2.61
C SER A 92 -2.10 -0.74 1.29
N TRP A 93 -1.55 -1.61 0.47
CA TRP A 93 -2.16 -2.04 -0.77
C TRP A 93 -2.48 -3.52 -0.69
N GLN A 94 -3.73 -3.86 -0.98
CA GLN A 94 -4.16 -5.25 -1.06
C GLN A 94 -4.42 -5.59 -2.52
N PRO A 95 -3.80 -6.66 -3.04
CA PRO A 95 -4.09 -7.12 -4.38
C PRO A 95 -5.57 -7.44 -4.53
N PHE A 96 -6.11 -7.20 -5.70
CA PHE A 96 -7.50 -7.48 -6.06
C PHE A 96 -7.99 -8.85 -5.52
N GLY A 97 -9.24 -8.91 -5.04
CA GLY A 97 -9.88 -10.16 -4.68
C GLY A 97 -9.77 -11.26 -5.75
N PRO A 98 -9.91 -10.95 -7.05
CA PRO A 98 -9.69 -11.90 -8.14
C PRO A 98 -8.30 -12.53 -8.16
N LEU A 99 -7.24 -11.79 -7.82
CA LEU A 99 -5.89 -12.34 -7.75
C LEU A 99 -5.71 -13.33 -6.60
N ARG A 100 -6.32 -13.06 -5.45
CA ARG A 100 -6.33 -14.01 -4.33
C ARG A 100 -7.08 -15.29 -4.71
N THR A 101 -8.22 -15.17 -5.35
CA THR A 101 -9.01 -16.30 -5.82
C THR A 101 -8.23 -17.10 -6.86
N ALA A 102 -7.57 -16.44 -7.80
CA ALA A 102 -6.74 -17.09 -8.80
C ALA A 102 -5.54 -17.85 -8.18
N GLN A 103 -4.90 -17.29 -7.17
CA GLN A 103 -3.81 -17.96 -6.44
C GLN A 103 -4.30 -19.20 -5.69
N LEU A 104 -5.45 -19.13 -5.04
CA LEU A 104 -6.05 -20.27 -4.34
C LEU A 104 -6.47 -21.38 -5.32
N VAL A 105 -7.07 -21.03 -6.45
CA VAL A 105 -7.47 -21.97 -7.50
C VAL A 105 -6.23 -22.65 -8.08
N SER A 106 -5.17 -21.92 -8.36
CA SER A 106 -3.93 -22.48 -8.90
C SER A 106 -3.26 -23.47 -7.92
N ALA A 107 -3.21 -23.12 -6.63
CA ALA A 107 -2.66 -23.98 -5.59
C ALA A 107 -3.46 -25.29 -5.43
N SER A 108 -4.78 -25.21 -5.45
CA SER A 108 -5.66 -26.39 -5.35
C SER A 108 -5.55 -27.30 -6.57
N ALA A 109 -5.46 -26.76 -7.78
CA ALA A 109 -5.26 -27.52 -8.99
C ALA A 109 -3.92 -28.27 -8.99
N SER A 110 -2.85 -27.65 -8.52
CA SER A 110 -1.54 -28.27 -8.38
C SER A 110 -1.54 -29.43 -7.38
N LEU A 111 -2.25 -29.27 -6.25
CA LEU A 111 -2.39 -30.33 -5.25
C LEU A 111 -3.14 -31.55 -5.80
N VAL A 112 -4.24 -31.34 -6.52
CA VAL A 112 -5.03 -32.41 -7.15
C VAL A 112 -4.17 -33.18 -8.17
N ALA A 113 -3.42 -32.47 -9.03
CA ALA A 113 -2.54 -33.08 -10.00
C ALA A 113 -1.46 -33.95 -9.33
N LEU A 114 -0.88 -33.52 -8.23
CA LEU A 114 0.10 -34.27 -7.45
C LEU A 114 -0.52 -35.54 -6.86
N VAL A 115 -1.68 -35.47 -6.28
CA VAL A 115 -2.38 -36.64 -5.71
C VAL A 115 -2.70 -37.67 -6.78
N LEU A 116 -3.18 -37.23 -7.94
CA LEU A 116 -3.45 -38.16 -9.08
C LEU A 116 -2.18 -38.82 -9.60
N ALA A 117 -1.07 -38.09 -9.70
CA ALA A 117 0.21 -38.63 -10.11
C ALA A 117 0.71 -39.72 -9.14
N LEU A 118 0.64 -39.47 -7.85
CA LEU A 118 1.01 -40.43 -6.80
C LEU A 118 0.11 -41.67 -6.81
N ALA A 119 -1.19 -41.52 -7.02
CA ALA A 119 -2.11 -42.66 -7.14
C ALA A 119 -1.82 -43.51 -8.36
N ALA A 120 -1.52 -42.88 -9.50
CA ALA A 120 -1.11 -43.60 -10.72
C ALA A 120 0.17 -44.40 -10.54
N LEU A 121 1.16 -43.81 -9.86
CA LEU A 121 2.44 -44.48 -9.56
C LEU A 121 2.24 -45.69 -8.65
N ALA A 122 1.44 -45.54 -7.60
CA ALA A 122 1.12 -46.65 -6.68
C ALA A 122 0.37 -47.79 -7.39
N GLY A 123 -0.54 -47.48 -8.32
CA GLY A 123 -1.22 -48.45 -9.16
C GLY A 123 -0.30 -49.21 -10.10
N ALA A 124 0.67 -48.51 -10.69
CA ALA A 124 1.68 -49.13 -11.56
C ALA A 124 2.58 -50.09 -10.79
N VAL A 125 3.03 -49.74 -9.60
CA VAL A 125 3.86 -50.59 -8.73
C VAL A 125 3.12 -51.85 -8.31
N ARG A 126 1.82 -51.79 -8.03
CA ARG A 126 1.02 -52.96 -7.70
C ARG A 126 0.82 -53.93 -8.85
N ARG A 127 0.78 -53.45 -10.11
CA ARG A 127 0.63 -54.27 -11.30
C ARG A 127 1.94 -54.96 -11.75
N SER A 128 3.07 -54.43 -11.31
CA SER A 128 4.40 -54.99 -11.63
C SER A 128 4.87 -56.06 -10.64
N ARG A 129 4.09 -56.36 -9.64
CA ARG A 129 4.28 -57.47 -8.69
C ARG A 129 3.30 -58.58 -9.00
#